data_db7420b03ccb993fed32a0b1d00e6798
#
_entry.id   db7420b03ccb993fed32a0b1d00e6798
#
_cell.length_a   1.000
_cell.length_b   1.000
_cell.length_c   1.000
_cell.angle_alpha   90.00
_cell.angle_beta   90.00
_cell.angle_gamma   90.00
#
_symmetry.space_group_name_H-M   'P 1'
#
loop_
_entity.id
_entity.type
_entity.pdbx_description
1 polymer ?
#
loop_
_entity_poly.entity_id
_entity_poly.type
_entity_poly.pdbx_seq_one_letter_code
_entity_poly.pdbx_strand_id
1 'polypeptide(L)'
;MDKITPVERNILTLGSSNRSWEEFIHLLRGYRVEMVIDVRSFPTSKFAHFKQAALNPSLAEAGFGYYYLGKELGGYRKEGYEAYTQTLPYLVGIELLERMSSRCRSAILCAERLPWRCHRRFIGRSLRDRGWEITHIIDEKRVWEDQEKDSAGAEPGSPVAGVMAPSPRPLPRIRGRGEG
;
A
#
# COMPACT_ATOMS: atom_id res chain seq x y z
N MET A 1 19.12 25.85 8.35
CA MET A 1 19.38 24.41 8.26
C MET A 1 18.10 23.69 8.61
N ASP A 2 17.33 23.33 7.58
CA ASP A 2 16.10 22.58 7.77
C ASP A 2 16.47 21.19 8.29
N LYS A 3 15.98 20.85 9.47
CA LYS A 3 16.09 19.50 10.02
C LYS A 3 15.30 18.59 9.09
N ILE A 4 15.99 17.84 8.24
CA ILE A 4 15.40 16.73 7.50
C ILE A 4 14.92 15.75 8.57
N THR A 5 13.62 15.79 8.86
CA THR A 5 13.00 14.78 9.71
C THR A 5 13.18 13.46 8.99
N PRO A 6 13.77 12.42 9.61
CA PRO A 6 13.89 11.13 8.96
C PRO A 6 12.49 10.68 8.52
N VAL A 7 12.33 10.35 7.25
CA VAL A 7 11.08 9.72 6.78
C VAL A 7 10.93 8.44 7.61
N GLU A 8 9.84 8.35 8.36
CA GLU A 8 9.54 7.13 9.11
C GLU A 8 9.60 5.95 8.14
N ARG A 9 10.31 4.88 8.51
CA ARG A 9 10.40 3.66 7.69
C ARG A 9 9.06 2.91 7.69
N ASN A 10 8.01 3.61 7.30
CA ASN A 10 6.66 3.08 7.22
C ASN A 10 6.13 3.22 5.79
N ILE A 11 5.70 2.12 5.21
CA ILE A 11 5.07 2.06 3.89
C ILE A 11 3.60 1.68 4.07
N LEU A 12 2.74 2.45 3.46
CA LEU A 12 1.30 2.20 3.46
C LEU A 12 0.92 1.29 2.30
N THR A 13 -0.16 0.55 2.42
CA THR A 13 -0.76 -0.17 1.29
C THR A 13 -2.26 0.04 1.24
N LEU A 14 -2.82 0.10 0.04
CA LEU A 14 -4.21 0.39 -0.20
C LEU A 14 -4.74 -0.41 -1.38
N GLY A 15 -5.98 -0.89 -1.30
CA GLY A 15 -6.67 -1.51 -2.41
C GLY A 15 -7.64 -0.55 -3.08
N SER A 16 -7.64 -0.45 -4.41
CA SER A 16 -8.63 0.34 -5.14
C SER A 16 -10.05 -0.25 -5.00
N SER A 17 -10.17 -1.55 -5.18
CA SER A 17 -11.44 -2.29 -5.04
C SER A 17 -12.61 -1.58 -5.75
N ASN A 18 -13.70 -1.35 -5.03
CA ASN A 18 -14.91 -0.65 -5.49
C ASN A 18 -15.05 0.76 -4.87
N ARG A 19 -13.94 1.37 -4.46
CA ARG A 19 -13.97 2.71 -3.87
C ARG A 19 -14.41 3.76 -4.88
N SER A 20 -15.09 4.79 -4.41
CA SER A 20 -15.24 6.01 -5.20
C SER A 20 -13.90 6.77 -5.29
N TRP A 21 -13.79 7.70 -6.22
CA TRP A 21 -12.62 8.56 -6.31
C TRP A 21 -12.45 9.41 -5.05
N GLU A 22 -13.55 9.94 -4.52
CA GLU A 22 -13.59 10.76 -3.31
C GLU A 22 -13.12 9.98 -2.08
N GLU A 23 -13.61 8.73 -1.89
CA GLU A 23 -13.15 7.85 -0.82
C GLU A 23 -11.65 7.58 -0.93
N PHE A 24 -11.17 7.30 -2.14
CA PHE A 24 -9.77 7.01 -2.39
C PHE A 24 -8.87 8.20 -2.04
N ILE A 25 -9.19 9.39 -2.54
CA ILE A 25 -8.45 10.63 -2.25
C ILE A 25 -8.54 11.00 -0.77
N HIS A 26 -9.70 10.82 -0.14
CA HIS A 26 -9.86 11.06 1.29
C HIS A 26 -8.91 10.20 2.13
N LEU A 27 -8.79 8.91 1.79
CA LEU A 27 -7.84 8.01 2.45
C LEU A 27 -6.39 8.44 2.23
N LEU A 28 -6.00 8.76 0.99
CA LEU A 28 -4.63 9.21 0.72
C LEU A 28 -4.27 10.47 1.52
N ARG A 29 -5.18 11.43 1.61
CA ARG A 29 -5.00 12.66 2.40
C ARG A 29 -4.96 12.39 3.90
N GLY A 30 -5.89 11.57 4.41
CA GLY A 30 -5.98 11.20 5.81
C GLY A 30 -4.71 10.52 6.33
N TYR A 31 -4.10 9.69 5.51
CA TYR A 31 -2.85 9.00 5.81
C TYR A 31 -1.60 9.78 5.36
N ARG A 32 -1.74 11.01 4.87
CA ARG A 32 -0.66 11.88 4.40
C ARG A 32 0.23 11.24 3.34
N VAL A 33 -0.37 10.50 2.44
CA VAL A 33 0.34 9.91 1.29
C VAL A 33 0.82 11.03 0.38
N GLU A 34 2.01 10.90 -0.17
CA GLU A 34 2.60 11.82 -1.15
C GLU A 34 2.76 11.12 -2.51
N MET A 35 3.04 9.80 -2.48
CA MET A 35 3.30 8.99 -3.67
C MET A 35 2.43 7.73 -3.66
N VAL A 36 1.76 7.45 -4.77
CA VAL A 36 1.07 6.19 -5.03
C VAL A 36 1.94 5.32 -5.93
N ILE A 37 2.29 4.12 -5.46
CA ILE A 37 3.09 3.13 -6.19
C ILE A 37 2.17 2.00 -6.63
N ASP A 38 1.84 1.98 -7.91
CA ASP A 38 0.88 1.02 -8.49
C ASP A 38 1.57 -0.29 -8.84
N VAL A 39 1.24 -1.36 -8.11
CA VAL A 39 1.79 -2.71 -8.30
C VAL A 39 0.81 -3.67 -8.98
N ARG A 40 -0.20 -3.18 -9.66
CA ARG A 40 -1.14 -4.03 -10.42
C ARG A 40 -0.45 -4.52 -11.70
N SER A 41 -0.48 -5.84 -11.96
CA SER A 41 0.03 -6.39 -13.23
C SER A 41 -0.65 -5.77 -14.44
N PHE A 42 -1.97 -5.59 -14.32
CA PHE A 42 -2.81 -4.97 -15.33
C PHE A 42 -3.51 -3.77 -14.67
N PRO A 43 -3.01 -2.53 -14.85
CA PRO A 43 -3.58 -1.34 -14.22
C PRO A 43 -4.86 -0.89 -14.94
N THR A 44 -5.77 -1.84 -15.13
CA THR A 44 -7.12 -1.64 -15.63
C THR A 44 -8.12 -1.78 -14.50
N SER A 45 -9.32 -1.30 -14.68
CA SER A 45 -10.43 -1.43 -13.74
C SER A 45 -11.75 -1.31 -14.48
N LYS A 46 -12.81 -1.95 -13.93
CA LYS A 46 -14.18 -1.63 -14.35
C LYS A 46 -14.59 -0.19 -13.96
N PHE A 47 -13.94 0.38 -12.96
CA PHE A 47 -14.12 1.78 -12.57
C PHE A 47 -13.15 2.66 -13.36
N ALA A 48 -13.68 3.61 -14.12
CA ALA A 48 -12.91 4.42 -15.07
C ALA A 48 -11.77 5.19 -14.38
N HIS A 49 -12.02 5.75 -13.19
CA HIS A 49 -11.03 6.51 -12.41
C HIS A 49 -9.83 5.68 -11.91
N PHE A 50 -9.92 4.35 -11.90
CA PHE A 50 -8.81 3.46 -11.55
C PHE A 50 -8.10 2.85 -12.76
N LYS A 51 -8.48 3.18 -13.98
CA LYS A 51 -7.66 2.86 -15.16
C LYS A 51 -6.41 3.74 -15.15
N GLN A 52 -5.26 3.17 -15.46
CA GLN A 52 -3.98 3.90 -15.37
C GLN A 52 -3.98 5.23 -16.13
N ALA A 53 -4.57 5.23 -17.32
CA ALA A 53 -4.64 6.44 -18.16
C ALA A 53 -5.42 7.59 -17.52
N ALA A 54 -6.40 7.28 -16.66
CA ALA A 54 -7.15 8.27 -15.89
C ALA A 54 -6.53 8.52 -14.52
N LEU A 55 -6.09 7.46 -13.84
CA LEU A 55 -5.58 7.51 -12.46
C LEU A 55 -4.35 8.42 -12.33
N ASN A 56 -3.37 8.28 -13.24
CA ASN A 56 -2.13 9.06 -13.16
C ASN A 56 -2.37 10.58 -13.25
N PRO A 57 -3.05 11.13 -14.29
CA PRO A 57 -3.32 12.56 -14.34
C PRO A 57 -4.23 13.04 -13.19
N SER A 58 -5.24 12.27 -12.80
CA SER A 58 -6.13 12.66 -11.70
C SER A 58 -5.42 12.71 -10.35
N LEU A 59 -4.45 11.82 -10.10
CA LEU A 59 -3.61 11.88 -8.91
C LEU A 59 -2.71 13.12 -8.93
N ALA A 60 -2.11 13.45 -10.07
CA ALA A 60 -1.29 14.64 -10.22
C ALA A 60 -2.10 15.93 -9.97
N GLU A 61 -3.31 16.05 -10.51
CA GLU A 61 -4.24 17.14 -10.23
C GLU A 61 -4.61 17.25 -8.75
N ALA A 62 -4.75 16.11 -8.07
CA ALA A 62 -5.05 16.05 -6.64
C ALA A 62 -3.82 16.29 -5.74
N GLY A 63 -2.62 16.46 -6.32
CA GLY A 63 -1.37 16.75 -5.62
C GLY A 63 -0.57 15.53 -5.16
N PHE A 64 -0.83 14.34 -5.76
CA PHE A 64 -0.11 13.10 -5.45
C PHE A 64 0.83 12.70 -6.58
N GLY A 65 2.00 12.17 -6.22
CA GLY A 65 2.85 11.47 -7.17
C GLY A 65 2.28 10.12 -7.56
N TYR A 66 2.63 9.63 -8.73
CA TYR A 66 2.28 8.29 -9.21
C TYR A 66 3.48 7.61 -9.85
N TYR A 67 3.70 6.35 -9.50
CA TYR A 67 4.72 5.52 -10.13
C TYR A 67 4.19 4.10 -10.37
N TYR A 68 4.50 3.53 -11.54
CA TYR A 68 4.07 2.19 -11.92
C TYR A 68 5.19 1.17 -11.76
N LEU A 69 4.99 0.18 -10.88
CA LEU A 69 5.87 -0.97 -10.64
C LEU A 69 5.18 -2.32 -10.91
N GLY A 70 4.12 -2.33 -11.68
CA GLY A 70 3.36 -3.56 -11.95
C GLY A 70 4.10 -4.55 -12.83
N LYS A 71 5.13 -4.14 -13.58
CA LYS A 71 6.00 -5.05 -14.33
C LYS A 71 6.84 -5.89 -13.38
N GLU A 72 7.45 -5.26 -12.40
CA GLU A 72 8.36 -5.87 -11.42
C GLU A 72 7.58 -6.53 -10.28
N LEU A 73 6.54 -5.89 -9.77
CA LEU A 73 5.84 -6.31 -8.55
C LEU A 73 4.39 -6.78 -8.76
N GLY A 74 3.92 -6.88 -9.99
CA GLY A 74 2.54 -7.29 -10.29
C GLY A 74 2.23 -8.73 -9.89
N GLY A 75 0.97 -8.98 -9.48
CA GLY A 75 0.55 -10.23 -8.85
C GLY A 75 0.34 -11.42 -9.78
N TYR A 76 0.23 -11.20 -11.10
CA TYR A 76 0.00 -12.29 -12.05
C TYR A 76 1.32 -12.97 -12.42
N ARG A 77 1.57 -14.19 -11.86
CA ARG A 77 2.76 -15.00 -12.14
C ARG A 77 2.35 -16.46 -12.31
N LYS A 78 2.78 -17.10 -13.41
CA LYS A 78 2.38 -18.48 -13.78
C LYS A 78 2.80 -19.51 -12.73
N GLU A 79 4.00 -19.34 -12.16
CA GLU A 79 4.61 -20.28 -11.22
C GLU A 79 4.34 -19.92 -9.75
N GLY A 80 3.38 -19.04 -9.53
CA GLY A 80 3.05 -18.54 -8.21
C GLY A 80 3.90 -17.35 -7.79
N TYR A 81 3.32 -16.49 -6.94
CA TYR A 81 3.97 -15.25 -6.55
C TYR A 81 5.11 -15.48 -5.56
N GLU A 82 5.02 -16.50 -4.72
CA GLU A 82 6.08 -16.83 -3.73
C GLU A 82 7.40 -17.19 -4.42
N ALA A 83 7.37 -18.07 -5.42
CA ALA A 83 8.55 -18.40 -6.21
C ALA A 83 9.11 -17.15 -6.94
N TYR A 84 8.22 -16.28 -7.41
CA TYR A 84 8.61 -15.03 -8.07
C TYR A 84 9.38 -14.08 -7.14
N THR A 85 9.16 -14.10 -5.83
CA THR A 85 9.88 -13.24 -4.88
C THR A 85 11.39 -13.46 -4.86
N GLN A 86 11.87 -14.60 -5.36
CA GLN A 86 13.29 -14.94 -5.42
C GLN A 86 13.96 -14.49 -6.75
N THR A 87 13.21 -13.91 -7.67
CA THR A 87 13.72 -13.50 -8.99
C THR A 87 14.35 -12.11 -8.95
N LEU A 88 15.33 -11.90 -9.85
CA LEU A 88 15.99 -10.60 -9.97
C LEU A 88 14.99 -9.45 -10.28
N PRO A 89 14.03 -9.59 -11.21
CA PRO A 89 13.04 -8.53 -11.45
C PRO A 89 12.27 -8.12 -10.20
N TYR A 90 11.86 -9.09 -9.37
CA TYR A 90 11.18 -8.80 -8.11
C TYR A 90 12.08 -8.03 -7.14
N LEU A 91 13.32 -8.47 -6.95
CA LEU A 91 14.28 -7.83 -6.06
C LEU A 91 14.58 -6.39 -6.48
N VAL A 92 14.75 -6.15 -7.79
CA VAL A 92 14.89 -4.79 -8.35
C VAL A 92 13.64 -3.95 -8.06
N GLY A 93 12.44 -4.52 -8.19
CA GLY A 93 11.19 -3.84 -7.86
C GLY A 93 11.11 -3.44 -6.38
N ILE A 94 11.53 -4.30 -5.46
CA ILE A 94 11.60 -4.00 -4.03
C ILE A 94 12.60 -2.86 -3.76
N GLU A 95 13.79 -2.88 -4.36
CA GLU A 95 14.78 -1.81 -4.18
C GLU A 95 14.28 -0.45 -4.70
N LEU A 96 13.60 -0.43 -5.85
CA LEU A 96 12.99 0.78 -6.39
C LEU A 96 11.92 1.33 -5.45
N LEU A 97 11.09 0.45 -4.91
CA LEU A 97 10.05 0.81 -3.95
C LEU A 97 10.65 1.41 -2.67
N GLU A 98 11.67 0.77 -2.09
CA GLU A 98 12.40 1.29 -0.93
C GLU A 98 13.01 2.68 -1.21
N ARG A 99 13.66 2.84 -2.36
CA ARG A 99 14.28 4.11 -2.76
C ARG A 99 13.27 5.25 -2.87
N MET A 100 12.08 4.97 -3.40
CA MET A 100 11.01 5.97 -3.48
C MET A 100 10.45 6.27 -2.09
N SER A 101 10.14 5.24 -1.32
CA SER A 101 9.52 5.37 0.00
C SER A 101 10.46 5.99 1.05
N SER A 102 11.79 5.94 0.85
CA SER A 102 12.74 6.65 1.70
C SER A 102 12.77 8.16 1.49
N ARG A 103 12.14 8.65 0.41
CA ARG A 103 12.11 10.08 0.05
C ARG A 103 10.78 10.75 0.35
N CYS A 104 9.70 10.00 0.31
CA CYS A 104 8.35 10.51 0.53
C CYS A 104 7.44 9.43 1.09
N ARG A 105 6.37 9.83 1.76
CA ARG A 105 5.39 8.91 2.33
C ARG A 105 4.59 8.23 1.22
N SER A 106 4.82 6.94 1.03
CA SER A 106 4.32 6.18 -0.10
C SER A 106 3.21 5.20 0.29
N ALA A 107 2.28 4.97 -0.64
CA ALA A 107 1.27 3.92 -0.55
C ALA A 107 1.31 3.00 -1.76
N ILE A 108 1.43 1.69 -1.52
CA ILE A 108 1.36 0.65 -2.54
C ILE A 108 -0.11 0.44 -2.92
N LEU A 109 -0.44 0.57 -4.20
CA LEU A 109 -1.77 0.38 -4.75
C LEU A 109 -1.91 -0.98 -5.43
N CYS A 110 -2.93 -1.74 -5.03
CA CYS A 110 -3.39 -2.94 -5.73
C CYS A 110 -4.90 -2.87 -5.99
N ALA A 111 -5.46 -3.82 -6.74
CA ALA A 111 -6.90 -3.91 -6.98
C ALA A 111 -7.66 -4.48 -5.79
N GLU A 112 -7.09 -5.46 -5.08
CA GLU A 112 -7.74 -6.17 -3.97
C GLU A 112 -7.79 -5.31 -2.70
N ARG A 113 -8.97 -5.26 -2.05
CA ARG A 113 -9.16 -4.50 -0.81
C ARG A 113 -8.39 -5.12 0.35
N LEU A 114 -8.47 -6.45 0.49
CA LEU A 114 -7.93 -7.16 1.63
C LEU A 114 -6.49 -7.62 1.37
N PRO A 115 -5.50 -7.17 2.14
CA PRO A 115 -4.09 -7.43 1.87
C PRO A 115 -3.74 -8.93 1.94
N TRP A 116 -4.36 -9.71 2.84
CA TRP A 116 -4.13 -11.16 2.95
C TRP A 116 -4.63 -11.99 1.76
N ARG A 117 -5.50 -11.42 0.91
CA ARG A 117 -5.94 -12.03 -0.37
C ARG A 117 -5.15 -11.55 -1.57
N CYS A 118 -4.10 -10.76 -1.34
CA CYS A 118 -3.37 -10.03 -2.37
C CYS A 118 -1.87 -10.31 -2.30
N HIS A 119 -1.20 -10.23 -3.44
CA HIS A 119 0.26 -10.33 -3.52
C HIS A 119 1.00 -9.24 -2.70
N ARG A 120 0.33 -8.16 -2.29
CA ARG A 120 0.90 -7.15 -1.37
C ARG A 120 1.42 -7.75 -0.07
N ARG A 121 0.87 -8.87 0.40
CA ARG A 121 1.38 -9.59 1.58
C ARG A 121 2.83 -10.05 1.42
N PHE A 122 3.21 -10.50 0.22
CA PHE A 122 4.58 -10.91 -0.07
C PHE A 122 5.52 -9.71 -0.18
N ILE A 123 5.06 -8.63 -0.82
CA ILE A 123 5.80 -7.37 -0.88
C ILE A 123 6.01 -6.83 0.53
N GLY A 124 4.97 -6.80 1.36
CA GLY A 124 5.04 -6.39 2.75
C GLY A 124 6.02 -7.24 3.57
N ARG A 125 6.01 -8.56 3.39
CA ARG A 125 6.99 -9.46 4.05
C ARG A 125 8.41 -9.09 3.67
N SER A 126 8.70 -8.98 2.36
CA SER A 126 10.05 -8.62 1.88
C SER A 126 10.53 -7.27 2.39
N LEU A 127 9.64 -6.31 2.53
CA LEU A 127 9.97 -4.99 3.07
C LEU A 127 10.21 -5.03 4.59
N ARG A 128 9.42 -5.82 5.34
CA ARG A 128 9.65 -6.01 6.78
C ARG A 128 10.99 -6.68 7.06
N ASP A 129 11.37 -7.70 6.28
CA ASP A 129 12.67 -8.36 6.36
C ASP A 129 13.84 -7.37 6.14
N ARG A 130 13.54 -6.23 5.51
CA ARG A 130 14.47 -5.11 5.27
C ARG A 130 14.33 -3.94 6.27
N GLY A 131 13.51 -4.12 7.32
CA GLY A 131 13.34 -3.16 8.41
C GLY A 131 12.32 -2.06 8.16
N TRP A 132 11.34 -2.28 7.27
CA TRP A 132 10.21 -1.38 7.06
C TRP A 132 8.99 -1.81 7.88
N GLU A 133 8.29 -0.85 8.43
CA GLU A 133 6.94 -1.05 8.96
C GLU A 133 5.93 -1.00 7.81
N ILE A 134 4.94 -1.90 7.83
CA ILE A 134 3.92 -1.96 6.79
C ILE A 134 2.54 -1.80 7.42
N THR A 135 1.83 -0.77 7.00
CA THR A 135 0.46 -0.50 7.42
C THR A 135 -0.51 -0.68 6.26
N HIS A 136 -1.40 -1.66 6.37
CA HIS A 136 -2.40 -1.92 5.35
C HIS A 136 -3.68 -1.15 5.65
N ILE A 137 -4.04 -0.18 4.82
CA ILE A 137 -5.25 0.63 4.95
C ILE A 137 -6.44 -0.18 4.42
N ILE A 138 -7.38 -0.50 5.30
CA ILE A 138 -8.65 -1.14 4.93
C ILE A 138 -9.72 -0.09 4.64
N ASP A 139 -9.86 0.87 5.53
CA ASP A 139 -10.73 2.04 5.40
C ASP A 139 -10.26 3.18 6.33
N GLU A 140 -11.08 4.21 6.49
CA GLU A 140 -10.77 5.38 7.31
C GLU A 140 -10.47 5.07 8.78
N LYS A 141 -11.08 4.00 9.31
CA LYS A 141 -11.04 3.63 10.74
C LYS A 141 -10.24 2.37 11.01
N ARG A 142 -9.97 1.58 9.98
CA ARG A 142 -9.36 0.26 10.12
C ARG A 142 -8.08 0.18 9.31
N VAL A 143 -7.03 -0.21 10.00
CA VAL A 143 -5.76 -0.66 9.41
C VAL A 143 -5.51 -2.09 9.85
N TRP A 144 -4.72 -2.80 9.08
CA TRP A 144 -4.23 -4.12 9.44
C TRP A 144 -2.70 -4.09 9.39
N GLU A 145 -2.09 -4.66 10.41
CA GLU A 145 -0.64 -4.86 10.51
C GLU A 145 -0.39 -6.36 10.56
N ASP A 146 0.49 -6.86 9.70
CA ASP A 146 0.84 -8.28 9.74
C ASP A 146 1.44 -8.62 11.10
N GLN A 147 0.94 -9.65 11.75
CA GLN A 147 1.55 -10.17 12.97
C GLN A 147 2.75 -11.06 12.61
N GLU A 148 3.82 -11.00 13.41
CA GLU A 148 5.08 -11.74 13.19
C GLU A 148 4.92 -13.27 13.08
N LYS A 149 3.74 -13.82 13.31
CA LYS A 149 3.45 -15.26 13.29
C LYS A 149 3.22 -15.87 11.91
N ASP A 150 3.12 -15.06 10.84
CA ASP A 150 2.85 -15.57 9.50
C ASP A 150 4.12 -16.03 8.74
N SER A 151 5.25 -16.14 9.41
CA SER A 151 6.50 -16.60 8.81
C SER A 151 6.67 -18.14 8.77
N ALA A 152 5.71 -18.91 9.29
CA ALA A 152 5.68 -20.36 9.17
C ALA A 152 4.44 -20.78 8.40
N GLY A 153 4.59 -21.13 7.13
CA GLY A 153 3.74 -21.80 6.17
C GLY A 153 2.40 -22.40 6.61
N ALA A 154 1.50 -21.61 7.17
CA ALA A 154 0.12 -22.01 7.42
C ALA A 154 -0.79 -21.27 6.43
N GLU A 155 -1.55 -22.02 5.65
CA GLU A 155 -2.73 -21.51 4.96
C GLU A 155 -3.56 -20.66 5.92
N PRO A 156 -4.07 -19.48 5.52
CA PRO A 156 -4.92 -18.69 6.38
C PRO A 156 -6.20 -19.48 6.65
N GLY A 157 -6.23 -20.17 7.80
CA GLY A 157 -7.44 -20.77 8.33
C GLY A 157 -8.53 -19.71 8.44
N SER A 158 -9.77 -20.11 8.15
CA SER A 158 -10.97 -19.30 8.36
C SER A 158 -10.89 -18.50 9.67
N PRO A 159 -11.42 -17.28 9.73
CA PRO A 159 -11.35 -16.45 10.92
C PRO A 159 -11.92 -17.23 12.11
N VAL A 160 -11.07 -17.58 13.06
CA VAL A 160 -11.52 -18.08 14.35
C VAL A 160 -12.29 -16.97 15.02
N ALA A 161 -13.60 -17.22 15.24
CA ALA A 161 -14.44 -16.35 16.01
C ALA A 161 -13.79 -16.14 17.39
N GLY A 162 -13.38 -14.92 17.71
CA GLY A 162 -12.91 -14.58 19.06
C GLY A 162 -11.62 -13.76 19.17
N VAL A 163 -10.92 -13.45 18.09
CA VAL A 163 -9.82 -12.49 18.16
C VAL A 163 -10.39 -11.09 17.95
N MET A 164 -10.58 -10.36 19.03
CA MET A 164 -10.88 -8.92 18.97
C MET A 164 -9.77 -8.23 18.18
N ALA A 165 -10.16 -7.54 17.11
CA ALA A 165 -9.27 -6.64 16.41
C ALA A 165 -8.62 -5.68 17.41
N PRO A 166 -7.30 -5.41 17.30
CA PRO A 166 -6.69 -4.38 18.12
C PRO A 166 -7.44 -3.07 17.90
N SER A 167 -7.74 -2.38 19.01
CA SER A 167 -8.44 -1.11 19.00
C SER A 167 -7.78 -0.15 18.01
N PRO A 168 -8.55 0.52 17.15
CA PRO A 168 -7.99 1.45 16.17
C PRO A 168 -7.22 2.54 16.91
N ARG A 169 -5.95 2.73 16.56
CA ARG A 169 -5.20 3.91 17.00
C ARG A 169 -5.96 5.14 16.51
N PRO A 170 -6.20 6.14 17.37
CA PRO A 170 -6.89 7.34 16.95
C PRO A 170 -6.08 8.03 15.85
N LEU A 171 -6.75 8.38 14.78
CA LEU A 171 -6.17 9.21 13.71
C LEU A 171 -5.62 10.51 14.32
N PRO A 172 -4.43 10.97 13.90
CA PRO A 172 -3.94 12.26 14.32
C PRO A 172 -4.96 13.34 13.93
N ARG A 173 -5.43 14.11 14.90
CA ARG A 173 -6.38 15.21 14.66
C ARG A 173 -5.74 16.21 13.70
N ILE A 174 -6.34 16.39 12.54
CA ILE A 174 -6.01 17.48 11.64
C ILE A 174 -6.37 18.76 12.39
N ARG A 175 -5.37 19.53 12.83
CA ARG A 175 -5.61 20.91 13.28
C ARG A 175 -6.04 21.69 12.05
N GLY A 176 -7.31 22.05 11.98
CA GLY A 176 -7.79 23.02 11.01
C GLY A 176 -6.94 24.28 11.13
N ARG A 177 -6.41 24.75 10.02
CA ARG A 177 -5.88 26.12 9.98
C ARG A 177 -7.07 27.03 10.22
N GLY A 178 -7.01 27.75 11.34
CA GLY A 178 -7.93 28.83 11.58
C GLY A 178 -7.74 29.88 10.48
N GLU A 179 -8.83 30.24 9.86
CA GLU A 179 -8.95 31.46 9.08
C GLU A 179 -8.73 32.64 10.01
N GLY A 180 -7.81 33.51 9.65
CA GLY A 180 -7.58 34.82 10.19
C GLY A 180 -7.22 35.76 9.06
#